data_d01586d3aca1799255e86dfa15383e7b
#
_entry.id   d01586d3aca1799255e86dfa15383e7b
#
_cell.length_a   1.000
_cell.length_b   1.000
_cell.length_c   1.000
_cell.angle_alpha   90.00
_cell.angle_beta   90.00
_cell.angle_gamma   90.00
#
_symmetry.space_group_name_H-M   'P 1'
#
loop_
_entity.id
_entity.type
_entity.pdbx_description
1 polymer ?
#
loop_
_entity_poly.entity_id
_entity_poly.type
_entity_poly.pdbx_seq_one_letter_code
_entity_poly.pdbx_strand_id
1 'polypeptide(L)'
;NIFLELPRQVGKTTSALIRYLYIYNFGSANSIITYLHKDMKASKENLNDTKRLRDMLPPYLQMAQEFSIVNGKKKKMPTTVEKIQNPITHNVINTLPSARNAMLASNLLRGKTITMLWADEWAFIKYNDIIYSNGMPALNTAFRNAARNNAPHGFIITTTAGILSDEAGVYAYKMVQNATRFNEQWYDLSYKDLMELIDANVNSIFVHIRFGYDELGLG
;
A
#
# COMPACT_ATOMS: atom_id res chain seq x y z
N ASN A 1 9.83 -3.91 -0.33
CA ASN A 1 8.45 -4.15 -0.76
C ASN A 1 7.96 -5.48 -0.19
N ILE A 2 6.66 -5.57 0.08
CA ILE A 2 6.06 -6.73 0.76
C ILE A 2 4.94 -7.29 -0.12
N PHE A 3 4.94 -8.61 -0.31
CA PHE A 3 3.84 -9.36 -0.89
C PHE A 3 3.25 -10.24 0.22
N LEU A 4 2.06 -9.87 0.71
CA LEU A 4 1.39 -10.51 1.83
C LEU A 4 0.24 -11.37 1.32
N GLU A 5 0.40 -12.69 1.39
CA GLU A 5 -0.62 -13.67 1.04
C GLU A 5 -1.22 -14.27 2.31
N LEU A 6 -2.47 -13.91 2.59
CA LEU A 6 -3.19 -14.35 3.78
C LEU A 6 -4.56 -14.89 3.42
N PRO A 7 -5.13 -15.78 4.23
CA PRO A 7 -6.51 -16.22 4.10
C PRO A 7 -7.51 -15.06 4.16
N ARG A 8 -8.76 -15.34 3.82
CA ARG A 8 -9.84 -14.36 3.97
C ARG A 8 -10.16 -14.15 5.45
N GLN A 9 -10.65 -12.94 5.80
CA GLN A 9 -11.18 -12.57 7.12
C GLN A 9 -10.17 -12.63 8.29
N VAL A 10 -8.87 -12.61 8.00
CA VAL A 10 -7.80 -12.56 9.01
C VAL A 10 -7.34 -11.13 9.34
N GLY A 11 -8.10 -10.12 8.94
CA GLY A 11 -7.80 -8.72 9.29
C GLY A 11 -6.71 -8.03 8.45
N LYS A 12 -6.24 -8.62 7.33
CA LYS A 12 -5.17 -8.04 6.50
C LYS A 12 -5.45 -6.62 6.04
N THR A 13 -6.67 -6.35 5.56
CA THR A 13 -7.10 -5.01 5.14
C THR A 13 -7.08 -4.04 6.31
N THR A 14 -7.64 -4.43 7.47
CA THR A 14 -7.66 -3.60 8.68
C THR A 14 -6.24 -3.27 9.15
N SER A 15 -5.34 -4.24 9.18
CA SER A 15 -3.93 -4.03 9.55
C SER A 15 -3.21 -3.07 8.61
N ALA A 16 -3.47 -3.17 7.29
CA ALA A 16 -2.94 -2.23 6.31
C ALA A 16 -3.47 -0.81 6.54
N LEU A 17 -4.79 -0.65 6.77
CA LEU A 17 -5.42 0.65 7.04
C LEU A 17 -4.85 1.31 8.30
N ILE A 18 -4.65 0.55 9.38
CA ILE A 18 -4.04 1.06 10.63
C ILE A 18 -2.61 1.53 10.36
N ARG A 19 -1.80 0.75 9.64
CA ARG A 19 -0.44 1.13 9.27
C ARG A 19 -0.40 2.43 8.48
N TYR A 20 -1.25 2.57 7.48
CA TYR A 20 -1.30 3.77 6.65
C TYR A 20 -1.87 4.98 7.38
N LEU A 21 -2.83 4.76 8.27
CA LEU A 21 -3.33 5.81 9.16
C LEU A 21 -2.23 6.31 10.11
N TYR A 22 -1.42 5.41 10.66
CA TYR A 22 -0.26 5.79 11.47
C TYR A 22 0.70 6.68 10.67
N ILE A 23 1.07 6.29 9.46
CA ILE A 23 1.96 7.08 8.61
C ILE A 23 1.32 8.42 8.20
N TYR A 24 0.02 8.42 7.92
CA TYR A 24 -0.72 9.63 7.60
C TYR A 24 -0.69 10.66 8.74
N ASN A 25 -0.83 10.21 9.98
CA ASN A 25 -0.84 11.08 11.15
C ASN A 25 0.58 11.45 11.63
N PHE A 26 1.49 10.49 11.69
CA PHE A 26 2.76 10.59 12.43
C PHE A 26 3.99 10.35 11.55
N GLY A 27 3.83 9.98 10.29
CA GLY A 27 4.94 9.78 9.36
C GLY A 27 5.55 11.07 8.87
N SER A 28 6.65 10.93 8.12
CA SER A 28 7.35 12.08 7.52
C SER A 28 6.40 12.89 6.65
N ALA A 29 6.58 14.22 6.68
CA ALA A 29 5.74 15.14 5.92
C ALA A 29 5.81 14.89 4.41
N ASN A 30 4.72 15.25 3.72
CA ASN A 30 4.54 15.12 2.26
C ASN A 30 4.55 13.67 1.73
N SER A 31 4.24 12.69 2.59
CA SER A 31 4.05 11.30 2.14
C SER A 31 2.76 11.17 1.33
N ILE A 32 2.85 10.51 0.18
CA ILE A 32 1.71 10.23 -0.68
C ILE A 32 1.43 8.73 -0.68
N ILE A 33 0.37 8.35 0.00
CA ILE A 33 -0.11 6.98 0.14
C ILE A 33 -1.24 6.77 -0.86
N THR A 34 -1.17 5.73 -1.65
CA THR A 34 -2.16 5.45 -2.68
C THR A 34 -2.73 4.05 -2.51
N TYR A 35 -4.06 3.95 -2.47
CA TYR A 35 -4.79 2.70 -2.44
C TYR A 35 -5.23 2.30 -3.85
N LEU A 36 -4.96 1.07 -4.21
CA LEU A 36 -5.41 0.41 -5.43
C LEU A 36 -6.16 -0.87 -5.06
N HIS A 37 -7.32 -1.08 -5.64
CA HIS A 37 -8.11 -2.30 -5.43
C HIS A 37 -8.67 -2.78 -6.77
N LYS A 38 -9.20 -4.02 -6.81
CA LYS A 38 -9.81 -4.60 -8.02
C LYS A 38 -10.91 -3.72 -8.64
N ASP A 39 -11.57 -2.89 -7.84
CA ASP A 39 -12.54 -1.91 -8.31
C ASP A 39 -12.48 -0.62 -7.50
N MET A 40 -13.04 0.46 -8.08
CA MET A 40 -13.04 1.78 -7.47
C MET A 40 -13.92 1.87 -6.22
N LYS A 41 -15.00 1.07 -6.16
CA LYS A 41 -15.89 1.05 -5.00
C LYS A 41 -15.15 0.56 -3.77
N ALA A 42 -14.46 -0.58 -3.88
CA ALA A 42 -13.66 -1.13 -2.79
C ALA A 42 -12.51 -0.21 -2.37
N SER A 43 -11.83 0.45 -3.33
CA SER A 43 -10.82 1.48 -3.00
C SER A 43 -11.42 2.62 -2.16
N LYS A 44 -12.62 3.10 -2.50
CA LYS A 44 -13.32 4.15 -1.74
C LYS A 44 -13.80 3.66 -0.38
N GLU A 45 -14.24 2.41 -0.27
CA GLU A 45 -14.61 1.80 1.00
C GLU A 45 -13.41 1.74 1.93
N ASN A 46 -12.25 1.29 1.47
CA ASN A 46 -11.01 1.30 2.25
C ASN A 46 -10.64 2.72 2.73
N LEU A 47 -10.81 3.74 1.89
CA LEU A 47 -10.57 5.12 2.30
C LEU A 47 -11.59 5.61 3.33
N ASN A 48 -12.86 5.23 3.21
CA ASN A 48 -13.89 5.55 4.20
C ASN A 48 -13.62 4.85 5.54
N ASP A 49 -13.17 3.62 5.52
CA ASP A 49 -12.76 2.91 6.74
C ASP A 49 -11.54 3.57 7.40
N THR A 50 -10.58 4.05 6.59
CA THR A 50 -9.46 4.85 7.12
C THR A 50 -9.96 6.12 7.82
N LYS A 51 -10.93 6.83 7.23
CA LYS A 51 -11.53 8.02 7.85
C LYS A 51 -12.23 7.67 9.16
N ARG A 52 -13.01 6.57 9.17
CA ARG A 52 -13.68 6.09 10.38
C ARG A 52 -12.68 5.73 11.48
N LEU A 53 -11.62 5.00 11.17
CA LEU A 53 -10.56 4.67 12.12
C LEU A 53 -9.87 5.93 12.66
N ARG A 54 -9.59 6.93 11.80
CA ARG A 54 -9.05 8.22 12.22
C ARG A 54 -9.96 8.92 13.22
N ASP A 55 -11.25 8.96 12.92
CA ASP A 55 -12.24 9.67 13.73
C ASP A 55 -12.53 8.96 15.08
N MET A 56 -12.21 7.67 15.18
CA MET A 56 -12.25 6.86 16.40
C MET A 56 -11.01 7.01 17.30
N LEU A 57 -9.94 7.63 16.80
CA LEU A 57 -8.75 7.85 17.62
C LEU A 57 -9.09 8.76 18.83
N PRO A 58 -8.43 8.56 19.99
CA PRO A 58 -8.53 9.50 21.10
C PRO A 58 -8.18 10.93 20.66
N PRO A 59 -8.81 11.97 21.22
CA PRO A 59 -8.62 13.36 20.79
C PRO A 59 -7.16 13.82 20.72
N TYR A 60 -6.31 13.32 21.62
CA TYR A 60 -4.89 13.66 21.65
C TYR A 60 -4.07 13.00 20.54
N LEU A 61 -4.61 11.98 19.85
CA LEU A 61 -4.03 11.35 18.67
C LEU A 61 -4.67 11.82 17.35
N GLN A 62 -5.75 12.59 17.41
CA GLN A 62 -6.40 13.16 16.24
C GLN A 62 -5.63 14.39 15.74
N MET A 63 -4.42 14.17 15.26
CA MET A 63 -3.55 15.26 14.77
C MET A 63 -4.04 15.88 13.45
N ALA A 64 -4.82 15.14 12.68
CA ALA A 64 -5.39 15.58 11.41
C ALA A 64 -6.83 16.05 11.61
N GLN A 65 -7.02 17.30 12.01
CA GLN A 65 -8.35 17.91 12.06
C GLN A 65 -8.85 18.24 10.63
N GLU A 66 -10.17 18.16 10.43
CA GLU A 66 -10.81 18.52 9.15
C GLU A 66 -10.64 20.01 8.77
N PHE A 67 -10.07 20.81 9.64
CA PHE A 67 -9.90 22.24 9.46
C PHE A 67 -8.44 22.65 9.66
N SER A 68 -7.92 23.41 8.71
CA SER A 68 -6.69 24.19 8.90
C SER A 68 -7.06 25.64 9.22
N ILE A 69 -6.25 26.30 10.02
CA ILE A 69 -6.35 27.75 10.22
C ILE A 69 -5.41 28.41 9.20
N VAL A 70 -5.99 29.04 8.18
CA VAL A 70 -5.23 29.82 7.19
C VAL A 70 -5.62 31.28 7.34
N ASN A 71 -4.65 32.14 7.65
CA ASN A 71 -4.87 33.58 7.89
C ASN A 71 -5.97 33.85 8.94
N GLY A 72 -5.96 33.10 10.06
CA GLY A 72 -6.93 33.27 11.14
C GLY A 72 -8.34 32.72 10.84
N LYS A 73 -8.60 32.16 9.66
CA LYS A 73 -9.88 31.60 9.28
C LYS A 73 -9.81 30.08 9.22
N LYS A 74 -10.83 29.42 9.81
CA LYS A 74 -11.01 27.97 9.65
C LYS A 74 -11.29 27.64 8.17
N LYS A 75 -10.38 26.92 7.53
CA LYS A 75 -10.58 26.41 6.17
C LYS A 75 -10.78 24.90 6.25
N LYS A 76 -11.90 24.41 5.71
CA LYS A 76 -12.14 22.97 5.62
C LYS A 76 -11.08 22.33 4.74
N MET A 77 -10.42 21.30 5.25
CA MET A 77 -9.44 20.55 4.47
C MET A 77 -10.14 19.77 3.36
N PRO A 78 -9.50 19.60 2.21
CA PRO A 78 -10.07 18.87 1.10
C PRO A 78 -10.17 17.38 1.45
N THR A 79 -11.27 17.00 2.08
CA THR A 79 -11.68 15.61 2.25
C THR A 79 -12.67 15.31 1.16
N THR A 80 -12.23 14.59 0.15
CA THR A 80 -13.11 14.12 -0.93
C THR A 80 -13.42 12.64 -0.77
N VAL A 81 -14.29 12.10 -1.60
CA VAL A 81 -14.57 10.65 -1.65
C VAL A 81 -13.32 9.83 -2.03
N GLU A 82 -12.33 10.45 -2.65
CA GLU A 82 -11.15 9.80 -3.22
C GLU A 82 -9.83 10.24 -2.59
N LYS A 83 -9.86 11.23 -1.68
CA LYS A 83 -8.63 11.80 -1.11
C LYS A 83 -8.88 12.40 0.28
N ILE A 84 -7.94 12.17 1.19
CA ILE A 84 -7.79 12.91 2.45
C ILE A 84 -6.39 13.49 2.54
N GLN A 85 -6.26 14.63 3.21
CA GLN A 85 -4.97 15.30 3.41
C GLN A 85 -4.84 15.76 4.85
N ASN A 86 -3.69 15.45 5.45
CA ASN A 86 -3.33 15.92 6.78
C ASN A 86 -2.92 17.40 6.70
N PRO A 87 -3.54 18.31 7.47
CA PRO A 87 -3.24 19.73 7.40
C PRO A 87 -1.88 20.12 8.00
N ILE A 88 -1.31 19.26 8.83
CA ILE A 88 -0.05 19.51 9.56
C ILE A 88 1.13 18.95 8.78
N THR A 89 1.09 17.66 8.45
CA THR A 89 2.17 16.95 7.78
C THR A 89 2.10 17.04 6.26
N HIS A 90 0.96 17.50 5.71
CA HIS A 90 0.63 17.46 4.27
C HIS A 90 0.60 16.05 3.67
N ASN A 91 0.58 15.03 4.52
CA ASN A 91 0.44 13.66 4.08
C ASN A 91 -0.92 13.44 3.42
N VAL A 92 -0.91 12.64 2.37
CA VAL A 92 -2.10 12.38 1.55
C VAL A 92 -2.36 10.88 1.51
N ILE A 93 -3.63 10.50 1.70
CA ILE A 93 -4.12 9.19 1.26
C ILE A 93 -5.11 9.42 0.13
N ASN A 94 -4.88 8.78 -1.00
CA ASN A 94 -5.78 8.82 -2.16
C ASN A 94 -6.07 7.41 -2.69
N THR A 95 -7.09 7.31 -3.54
CA THR A 95 -7.48 6.08 -4.21
C THR A 95 -7.25 6.19 -5.70
N LEU A 96 -6.89 5.09 -6.35
CA LEU A 96 -6.85 4.96 -7.79
C LEU A 96 -7.98 4.07 -8.30
N PRO A 97 -8.58 4.41 -9.45
CA PRO A 97 -9.52 3.53 -10.11
C PRO A 97 -8.81 2.28 -10.62
N SER A 98 -9.51 1.16 -10.65
CA SER A 98 -9.07 -0.01 -11.41
C SER A 98 -9.07 0.30 -12.92
N ALA A 99 -8.16 -0.33 -13.64
CA ALA A 99 -8.08 -0.17 -15.09
C ALA A 99 -9.18 -0.99 -15.79
N ARG A 100 -9.87 -0.36 -16.75
CA ARG A 100 -10.90 -1.03 -17.56
C ARG A 100 -10.33 -1.68 -18.83
N ASN A 101 -9.14 -1.26 -19.25
CA ASN A 101 -8.44 -1.79 -20.41
C ASN A 101 -6.91 -1.62 -20.24
N ALA A 102 -6.13 -2.27 -21.10
CA ALA A 102 -4.68 -2.26 -21.07
C ALA A 102 -4.06 -0.85 -21.21
N MET A 103 -4.66 0.04 -22.02
CA MET A 103 -4.19 1.40 -22.20
C MET A 103 -4.35 2.24 -20.91
N LEU A 104 -5.46 2.11 -20.21
CA LEU A 104 -5.66 2.77 -18.92
C LEU A 104 -4.74 2.18 -17.85
N ALA A 105 -4.52 0.86 -17.87
CA ALA A 105 -3.59 0.17 -16.98
C ALA A 105 -2.16 0.70 -17.15
N SER A 106 -1.69 0.85 -18.39
CA SER A 106 -0.33 1.33 -18.68
C SER A 106 -0.08 2.77 -18.20
N ASN A 107 -1.12 3.59 -18.08
CA ASN A 107 -1.03 4.98 -17.63
C ASN A 107 -1.40 5.17 -16.15
N LEU A 108 -1.90 4.14 -15.46
CA LEU A 108 -2.49 4.27 -14.13
C LEU A 108 -1.53 4.87 -13.10
N LEU A 109 -0.29 4.42 -13.07
CA LEU A 109 0.75 4.87 -12.13
C LEU A 109 1.77 5.81 -12.78
N ARG A 110 1.71 5.95 -14.11
CA ARG A 110 2.69 6.72 -14.88
C ARG A 110 2.64 8.21 -14.50
N GLY A 111 3.80 8.80 -14.28
CA GLY A 111 3.91 10.23 -13.94
C GLY A 111 3.36 10.61 -12.56
N LYS A 112 3.01 9.65 -11.71
CA LYS A 112 2.54 9.92 -10.35
C LYS A 112 3.69 9.83 -9.36
N THR A 113 3.77 10.80 -8.45
CA THR A 113 4.66 10.75 -7.30
C THR A 113 3.92 10.02 -6.17
N ILE A 114 4.19 8.73 -6.00
CA ILE A 114 3.59 7.90 -4.96
C ILE A 114 4.73 7.38 -4.09
N THR A 115 4.75 7.74 -2.81
CA THR A 115 5.78 7.26 -1.88
C THR A 115 5.43 5.91 -1.30
N MET A 116 4.15 5.61 -1.15
CA MET A 116 3.67 4.31 -0.69
C MET A 116 2.47 3.87 -1.53
N LEU A 117 2.57 2.70 -2.14
CA LEU A 117 1.47 2.06 -2.86
C LEU A 117 0.98 0.86 -2.07
N TRP A 118 -0.33 0.77 -1.89
CA TRP A 118 -0.99 -0.42 -1.41
C TRP A 118 -1.97 -0.95 -2.44
N ALA A 119 -1.74 -2.16 -2.91
CA ALA A 119 -2.67 -2.87 -3.78
C ALA A 119 -3.32 -4.00 -2.99
N ASP A 120 -4.61 -3.90 -2.73
CA ASP A 120 -5.37 -4.95 -2.08
C ASP A 120 -6.07 -5.84 -3.11
N GLU A 121 -6.13 -7.12 -2.80
CA GLU A 121 -6.66 -8.15 -3.70
C GLU A 121 -5.95 -8.20 -5.07
N TRP A 122 -4.62 -8.10 -5.07
CA TRP A 122 -3.78 -8.01 -6.27
C TRP A 122 -4.05 -9.09 -7.31
N ALA A 123 -4.26 -10.33 -6.88
CA ALA A 123 -4.55 -11.45 -7.78
C ALA A 123 -5.88 -11.31 -8.54
N PHE A 124 -6.71 -10.33 -8.19
CA PHE A 124 -8.00 -10.03 -8.82
C PHE A 124 -8.03 -8.68 -9.53
N ILE A 125 -6.91 -7.95 -9.56
CA ILE A 125 -6.78 -6.69 -10.28
C ILE A 125 -6.46 -7.00 -11.75
N LYS A 126 -7.41 -6.69 -12.63
CA LYS A 126 -7.19 -6.85 -14.09
C LYS A 126 -6.00 -6.01 -14.56
N TYR A 127 -5.21 -6.58 -15.48
CA TYR A 127 -4.01 -5.94 -16.06
C TYR A 127 -2.94 -5.59 -15.01
N ASN A 128 -2.85 -6.34 -13.91
CA ASN A 128 -1.88 -6.11 -12.85
C ASN A 128 -0.41 -6.21 -13.36
N ASP A 129 -0.14 -7.04 -14.34
CA ASP A 129 1.14 -7.15 -15.04
C ASP A 129 1.51 -5.84 -15.76
N ILE A 130 0.56 -5.24 -16.49
CA ILE A 130 0.72 -3.97 -17.20
C ILE A 130 0.86 -2.81 -16.19
N ILE A 131 0.03 -2.79 -15.15
CA ILE A 131 0.11 -1.78 -14.07
C ILE A 131 1.48 -1.83 -13.42
N TYR A 132 1.97 -3.01 -13.08
CA TYR A 132 3.27 -3.19 -12.46
C TYR A 132 4.41 -2.78 -13.38
N SER A 133 4.50 -3.37 -14.57
CA SER A 133 5.61 -3.14 -15.50
C SER A 133 5.76 -1.68 -15.91
N ASN A 134 4.65 -0.99 -16.18
CA ASN A 134 4.67 0.42 -16.59
C ASN A 134 4.74 1.40 -15.41
N GLY A 135 4.28 1.00 -14.22
CA GLY A 135 4.27 1.84 -13.03
C GLY A 135 5.59 1.86 -12.26
N MET A 136 6.31 0.74 -12.24
CA MET A 136 7.52 0.57 -11.42
C MET A 136 8.62 1.61 -11.68
N PRO A 137 8.92 2.07 -12.89
CA PRO A 137 9.92 3.11 -13.09
C PRO A 137 9.62 4.43 -12.34
N ALA A 138 8.33 4.85 -12.35
CA ALA A 138 7.90 6.05 -11.63
C ALA A 138 7.92 5.83 -10.11
N LEU A 139 7.42 4.67 -9.65
CA LEU A 139 7.42 4.30 -8.23
C LEU A 139 8.85 4.20 -7.67
N ASN A 140 9.77 3.54 -8.37
CA ASN A 140 11.16 3.41 -7.94
C ASN A 140 11.84 4.77 -7.80
N THR A 141 11.55 5.73 -8.68
CA THR A 141 12.07 7.10 -8.56
C THR A 141 11.52 7.77 -7.30
N ALA A 142 10.21 7.66 -7.04
CA ALA A 142 9.58 8.21 -5.85
C ALA A 142 10.10 7.54 -4.56
N PHE A 143 10.26 6.21 -4.56
CA PHE A 143 10.78 5.44 -3.42
C PHE A 143 12.23 5.83 -3.09
N ARG A 144 13.10 5.94 -4.09
CA ARG A 144 14.48 6.39 -3.88
C ARG A 144 14.56 7.80 -3.30
N ASN A 145 13.72 8.71 -3.78
CA ASN A 145 13.66 10.06 -3.25
C ASN A 145 13.16 10.08 -1.80
N ALA A 146 12.13 9.30 -1.48
CA ALA A 146 11.64 9.15 -0.13
C ALA A 146 12.70 8.53 0.80
N ALA A 147 13.37 7.46 0.35
CA ALA A 147 14.46 6.82 1.09
C ALA A 147 15.59 7.79 1.46
N ARG A 148 16.03 8.64 0.51
CA ARG A 148 17.05 9.67 0.76
C ARG A 148 16.65 10.68 1.84
N ASN A 149 15.36 10.87 2.04
CA ASN A 149 14.80 11.77 3.05
C ASN A 149 14.32 11.03 4.31
N ASN A 150 14.71 9.76 4.49
CA ASN A 150 14.25 8.89 5.57
C ASN A 150 12.71 8.86 5.72
N ALA A 151 12.00 9.03 4.62
CA ALA A 151 10.55 9.00 4.58
C ALA A 151 10.02 7.58 4.28
N PRO A 152 8.85 7.20 4.82
CA PRO A 152 8.20 5.93 4.52
C PRO A 152 7.99 5.76 3.02
N HIS A 153 8.37 4.60 2.50
CA HIS A 153 8.23 4.30 1.07
C HIS A 153 8.06 2.80 0.83
N GLY A 154 7.55 2.47 -0.31
CA GLY A 154 7.48 1.09 -0.77
C GLY A 154 6.13 0.68 -1.34
N PHE A 155 6.08 -0.55 -1.82
CA PHE A 155 4.90 -1.18 -2.37
C PHE A 155 4.49 -2.36 -1.49
N ILE A 156 3.26 -2.34 -1.00
CA ILE A 156 2.65 -3.45 -0.25
C ILE A 156 1.54 -4.03 -1.11
N ILE A 157 1.64 -5.31 -1.37
CA ILE A 157 0.60 -6.10 -2.01
C ILE A 157 -0.05 -6.96 -0.94
N THR A 158 -1.37 -6.94 -0.87
CA THR A 158 -2.17 -7.87 -0.07
C THR A 158 -3.08 -8.65 -1.00
N THR A 159 -3.18 -9.96 -0.82
CA THR A 159 -4.07 -10.80 -1.60
C THR A 159 -4.46 -12.08 -0.87
N THR A 160 -5.53 -12.70 -1.32
CA THR A 160 -5.77 -14.14 -1.13
C THR A 160 -5.27 -14.89 -2.35
N ALA A 161 -5.17 -16.20 -2.28
CA ALA A 161 -4.84 -17.04 -3.42
C ALA A 161 -5.76 -16.72 -4.61
N GLY A 162 -5.14 -16.46 -5.76
CA GLY A 162 -5.85 -16.16 -7.00
C GLY A 162 -6.29 -17.42 -7.75
N ILE A 163 -7.07 -17.22 -8.80
CA ILE A 163 -7.51 -18.28 -9.71
C ILE A 163 -6.47 -18.38 -10.83
N LEU A 164 -5.84 -19.54 -11.01
CA LEU A 164 -4.81 -19.75 -12.02
C LEU A 164 -5.35 -19.87 -13.46
N SER A 165 -6.66 -19.83 -13.67
CA SER A 165 -7.26 -19.67 -14.98
C SER A 165 -7.43 -18.20 -15.41
N ASP A 166 -7.16 -17.26 -14.52
CA ASP A 166 -7.22 -15.81 -14.79
C ASP A 166 -5.79 -15.25 -14.92
N GLU A 167 -5.58 -14.40 -15.93
CA GLU A 167 -4.27 -13.77 -16.20
C GLU A 167 -3.72 -13.03 -14.99
N ALA A 168 -4.58 -12.33 -14.26
CA ALA A 168 -4.19 -11.60 -13.04
C ALA A 168 -3.72 -12.55 -11.93
N GLY A 169 -4.41 -13.67 -11.74
CA GLY A 169 -4.01 -14.71 -10.78
C GLY A 169 -2.71 -15.40 -11.18
N VAL A 170 -2.53 -15.71 -12.46
CA VAL A 170 -1.27 -16.27 -12.98
C VAL A 170 -0.10 -15.32 -12.76
N TYR A 171 -0.29 -14.03 -13.02
CA TYR A 171 0.78 -13.05 -12.81
C TYR A 171 1.13 -12.88 -11.34
N ALA A 172 0.13 -12.78 -10.46
CA ALA A 172 0.35 -12.73 -9.01
C ALA A 172 1.12 -13.96 -8.51
N TYR A 173 0.76 -15.16 -9.00
CA TYR A 173 1.46 -16.39 -8.67
C TYR A 173 2.95 -16.36 -9.12
N LYS A 174 3.23 -15.88 -10.32
CA LYS A 174 4.61 -15.71 -10.82
C LYS A 174 5.41 -14.73 -9.94
N MET A 175 4.79 -13.63 -9.46
CA MET A 175 5.44 -12.70 -8.55
C MET A 175 5.80 -13.39 -7.22
N VAL A 176 4.91 -14.21 -6.68
CA VAL A 176 5.15 -14.99 -5.45
C VAL A 176 6.30 -15.97 -5.64
N GLN A 177 6.34 -16.70 -6.76
CA GLN A 177 7.41 -17.68 -7.05
C GLN A 177 8.79 -17.03 -7.14
N ASN A 178 8.86 -15.79 -7.61
CA ASN A 178 10.12 -15.05 -7.74
C ASN A 178 10.51 -14.29 -6.46
N ALA A 179 9.58 -14.06 -5.55
CA ALA A 179 9.81 -13.29 -4.34
C ALA A 179 10.68 -14.04 -3.31
N THR A 180 11.42 -13.29 -2.52
CA THR A 180 12.17 -13.85 -1.40
C THR A 180 11.20 -14.24 -0.30
N ARG A 181 11.12 -15.54 0.02
CA ARG A 181 10.21 -16.03 1.06
C ARG A 181 10.70 -15.58 2.44
N PHE A 182 9.81 -14.95 3.21
CA PHE A 182 10.08 -14.60 4.58
C PHE A 182 10.38 -15.85 5.44
N ASN A 183 11.35 -15.71 6.35
CA ASN A 183 11.69 -16.71 7.32
C ASN A 183 11.78 -16.05 8.70
N GLU A 184 11.24 -16.69 9.74
CA GLU A 184 11.26 -16.16 11.11
C GLU A 184 12.68 -15.95 11.66
N GLN A 185 13.67 -16.72 11.18
CA GLN A 185 15.08 -16.53 11.54
C GLN A 185 15.61 -15.14 11.17
N TRP A 186 14.90 -14.39 10.33
CA TRP A 186 15.28 -13.02 9.96
C TRP A 186 15.11 -12.02 11.11
N TYR A 187 14.35 -12.36 12.15
CA TYR A 187 14.23 -11.52 13.35
C TYR A 187 15.56 -11.38 14.09
N ASP A 188 16.47 -12.35 13.96
CA ASP A 188 17.77 -12.36 14.60
C ASP A 188 18.87 -11.71 13.75
N LEU A 189 18.57 -11.32 12.51
CA LEU A 189 19.52 -10.68 11.61
C LEU A 189 19.67 -9.19 11.92
N SER A 190 20.89 -8.69 11.74
CA SER A 190 21.10 -7.24 11.70
C SER A 190 20.38 -6.64 10.48
N TYR A 191 20.05 -5.34 10.53
CA TYR A 191 19.47 -4.65 9.39
C TYR A 191 20.34 -4.80 8.11
N LYS A 192 21.65 -4.75 8.26
CA LYS A 192 22.59 -4.90 7.13
C LYS A 192 22.50 -6.29 6.51
N ASP A 193 22.57 -7.34 7.33
CA ASP A 193 22.54 -8.73 6.84
C ASP A 193 21.17 -9.03 6.19
N LEU A 194 20.08 -8.49 6.76
CA LEU A 194 18.75 -8.61 6.19
C LEU A 194 18.66 -7.95 4.80
N MET A 195 19.23 -6.75 4.65
CA MET A 195 19.23 -6.07 3.35
C MET A 195 20.09 -6.80 2.32
N GLU A 196 21.27 -7.30 2.70
CA GLU A 196 22.12 -8.10 1.82
C GLU A 196 21.40 -9.38 1.35
N LEU A 197 20.66 -10.04 2.25
CA LEU A 197 19.89 -11.24 1.92
C LEU A 197 18.74 -10.91 0.93
N ILE A 198 18.03 -9.81 1.13
CA ILE A 198 16.94 -9.40 0.24
C ILE A 198 17.49 -8.97 -1.12
N ASP A 199 18.56 -8.20 -1.15
CA ASP A 199 19.17 -7.67 -2.37
C ASP A 199 19.86 -8.76 -3.20
N ALA A 200 20.21 -9.90 -2.60
CA ALA A 200 20.73 -11.06 -3.32
C ALA A 200 19.70 -11.68 -4.29
N ASN A 201 18.41 -11.44 -4.09
CA ASN A 201 17.38 -11.90 -5.02
C ASN A 201 17.23 -10.93 -6.21
N VAL A 202 17.89 -11.25 -7.31
CA VAL A 202 17.83 -10.45 -8.55
C VAL A 202 16.51 -10.57 -9.31
N ASN A 203 15.67 -11.55 -8.96
CA ASN A 203 14.42 -11.83 -9.69
C ASN A 203 13.23 -11.03 -9.18
N SER A 204 13.29 -10.57 -7.95
CA SER A 204 12.18 -9.84 -7.32
C SER A 204 12.66 -8.87 -6.24
N ILE A 205 11.99 -7.73 -6.17
CA ILE A 205 12.15 -6.73 -5.12
C ILE A 205 11.19 -6.96 -3.94
N PHE A 206 10.43 -8.06 -3.94
CA PHE A 206 9.44 -8.37 -2.92
C PHE A 206 9.91 -9.43 -1.94
N VAL A 207 9.56 -9.21 -0.68
CA VAL A 207 9.53 -10.24 0.35
C VAL A 207 8.13 -10.82 0.40
N HIS A 208 8.01 -12.13 0.22
CA HIS A 208 6.73 -12.83 0.30
C HIS A 208 6.51 -13.35 1.72
N ILE A 209 5.40 -12.94 2.30
CA ILE A 209 4.94 -13.38 3.62
C ILE A 209 3.62 -14.12 3.42
N ARG A 210 3.58 -15.37 3.88
CA ARG A 210 2.40 -16.22 3.79
C ARG A 210 2.14 -16.91 5.12
N PHE A 211 0.88 -16.85 5.56
CA PHE A 211 0.38 -17.64 6.68
C PHE A 211 -0.92 -18.32 6.29
N GLY A 212 -1.07 -19.57 6.69
CA GLY A 212 -2.32 -20.32 6.62
C GLY A 212 -3.23 -20.06 7.82
N TYR A 213 -4.43 -20.64 7.81
CA TYR A 213 -5.34 -20.56 8.96
C TYR A 213 -4.76 -21.24 10.20
N ASP A 214 -4.11 -22.39 10.03
CA ASP A 214 -3.50 -23.15 11.12
C ASP A 214 -2.37 -22.35 11.79
N GLU A 215 -1.50 -21.70 11.00
CA GLU A 215 -0.41 -20.87 11.50
C GLU A 215 -0.91 -19.62 12.25
N LEU A 216 -2.13 -19.16 11.94
CA LEU A 216 -2.78 -18.05 12.61
C LEU A 216 -3.64 -18.47 13.83
N GLY A 217 -3.68 -19.76 14.14
CA GLY A 217 -4.53 -20.30 15.21
C GLY A 217 -6.03 -20.16 14.95
N LEU A 218 -6.43 -20.11 13.68
CA LEU A 218 -7.81 -19.92 13.21
C LEU A 218 -8.38 -21.18 12.54
N GLY A 219 -7.65 -22.30 12.60
CA GLY A 219 -8.04 -23.61 12.09
C GLY A 219 -8.93 -24.41 13.03
#